data_582281fce69c8e455ed7e98c7fd75ce7
#
_entry.id   582281fce69c8e455ed7e98c7fd75ce7
#
_cell.length_a   1.000
_cell.length_b   1.000
_cell.length_c   1.000
_cell.angle_alpha   90.00
_cell.angle_beta   90.00
_cell.angle_gamma   90.00
#
_symmetry.space_group_name_H-M   'P 1'
#
loop_
_entity.id
_entity.type
_entity.pdbx_description
1 polymer ?
#
loop_
_entity_poly.entity_id
_entity_poly.type
_entity_poly.pdbx_seq_one_letter_code
_entity_poly.pdbx_strand_id
1 'polypeptide(L)'
;MSQINRAGIWMSRVAGCGSALPERRMTNLDIARMVDTSDEWITQRTGIKERRIAARGENTSDLAIGAAKAALQHAEIRGADVDLIVLATCTPDRTMPATAVRVQAAIGMHGGAAFDVQAVCSGFVYALAVADNMIRLGQVRTALVIGAETMSRVVDWYDRNSCVLFGDGAGAVVLRAERYTGDAPRGILSTHLHSDGRHEDKIQTDGGVSSTQTAGSMHLAGREVFLHAVVNLAQASQEALTANGLTQDDIDWVVPHQANQRIVQTLGEKLHLPMEKVVLTVDHHGNTSAASIPLALSEAVADGRIKENDLVLTPTMGSGFTWGSALIRW
;
A
#
# COMPACT_ATOMS: atom_id res chain seq x y z
N MET A 1 15.84 -3.51 26.66
CA MET A 1 14.78 -2.46 26.76
C MET A 1 13.63 -3.00 27.59
N SER A 2 13.18 -2.27 28.62
CA SER A 2 12.08 -2.72 29.49
C SER A 2 10.81 -2.95 28.67
N GLN A 3 10.15 -4.08 28.87
CA GLN A 3 8.81 -4.31 28.33
C GLN A 3 7.93 -3.16 28.82
N ILE A 4 7.48 -2.31 27.90
CA ILE A 4 6.51 -1.25 28.22
C ILE A 4 5.26 -1.99 28.68
N ASN A 5 4.81 -1.69 29.92
CA ASN A 5 3.55 -2.21 30.42
C ASN A 5 2.41 -1.66 29.52
N ARG A 6 1.88 -2.49 28.62
CA ARG A 6 0.86 -2.10 27.64
C ARG A 6 -0.57 -2.16 28.20
N ALA A 7 -0.75 -2.61 29.44
CA ALA A 7 -2.08 -2.72 30.05
C ALA A 7 -2.76 -1.33 30.08
N GLY A 8 -3.93 -1.24 29.47
CA GLY A 8 -4.70 0.02 29.35
C GLY A 8 -4.38 0.90 28.15
N ILE A 9 -3.44 0.49 27.27
CA ILE A 9 -3.14 1.19 26.02
C ILE A 9 -4.18 0.79 24.96
N TRP A 10 -4.55 1.75 24.11
CA TRP A 10 -5.34 1.48 22.91
C TRP A 10 -4.46 0.85 21.83
N MET A 11 -4.97 -0.19 21.17
CA MET A 11 -4.37 -0.86 20.03
C MET A 11 -5.28 -0.70 18.81
N SER A 12 -4.68 -0.64 17.64
CA SER A 12 -5.41 -0.54 16.37
C SER A 12 -5.65 -1.94 15.79
N ARG A 13 -6.80 -2.53 16.07
CA ARG A 13 -7.19 -3.82 15.48
C ARG A 13 -7.66 -3.61 14.05
N VAL A 14 -7.21 -4.45 13.12
CA VAL A 14 -7.78 -4.53 11.79
C VAL A 14 -9.16 -5.22 11.89
N ALA A 15 -10.21 -4.47 11.57
CA ALA A 15 -11.59 -4.93 11.65
C ALA A 15 -12.12 -5.47 10.30
N GLY A 16 -11.53 -5.01 9.20
CA GLY A 16 -11.90 -5.45 7.86
C GLY A 16 -11.02 -4.81 6.81
N CYS A 17 -11.05 -5.37 5.61
CA CYS A 17 -10.36 -4.88 4.43
C CYS A 17 -11.25 -4.97 3.20
N GLY A 18 -10.90 -4.22 2.16
CA GLY A 18 -11.63 -4.20 0.89
C GLY A 18 -10.78 -3.63 -0.23
N SER A 19 -11.17 -3.91 -1.46
CA SER A 19 -10.45 -3.49 -2.65
C SER A 19 -11.41 -3.04 -3.76
N ALA A 20 -10.89 -2.24 -4.69
CA ALA A 20 -11.56 -1.88 -5.92
C ALA A 20 -10.53 -1.78 -7.04
N LEU A 21 -10.85 -2.37 -8.18
CA LEU A 21 -10.03 -2.38 -9.38
C LEU A 21 -10.86 -1.87 -10.57
N PRO A 22 -10.25 -1.12 -11.50
CA PRO A 22 -10.90 -0.79 -12.76
C PRO A 22 -11.34 -2.04 -13.52
N GLU A 23 -12.41 -1.95 -14.29
CA GLU A 23 -12.88 -3.06 -15.12
C GLU A 23 -11.94 -3.39 -16.28
N ARG A 24 -11.31 -2.35 -16.87
CA ARG A 24 -10.44 -2.53 -18.04
C ARG A 24 -9.17 -3.27 -17.67
N ARG A 25 -8.99 -4.45 -18.28
CA ARG A 25 -7.73 -5.20 -18.26
C ARG A 25 -6.86 -4.75 -19.43
N MET A 26 -5.57 -4.59 -19.17
CA MET A 26 -4.55 -4.36 -20.18
C MET A 26 -3.48 -5.44 -20.06
N THR A 27 -3.34 -6.25 -21.07
CA THR A 27 -2.37 -7.35 -21.16
C THR A 27 -1.02 -6.86 -21.66
N ASN A 28 0.02 -7.67 -21.53
CA ASN A 28 1.33 -7.39 -22.12
C ASN A 28 1.26 -7.31 -23.64
N LEU A 29 0.36 -8.08 -24.29
CA LEU A 29 0.12 -7.99 -25.73
C LEU A 29 -0.45 -6.63 -26.16
N ASP A 30 -1.27 -6.01 -25.31
CA ASP A 30 -1.78 -4.65 -25.59
C ASP A 30 -0.65 -3.63 -25.53
N ILE A 31 0.27 -3.77 -24.56
CA ILE A 31 1.45 -2.89 -24.44
C ILE A 31 2.41 -3.10 -25.62
N ALA A 32 2.61 -4.34 -26.08
CA ALA A 32 3.46 -4.65 -27.22
C ALA A 32 2.98 -4.03 -28.54
N ARG A 33 1.72 -3.58 -28.62
CA ARG A 33 1.22 -2.79 -29.76
C ARG A 33 1.62 -1.31 -29.70
N MET A 34 2.07 -0.83 -28.55
CA MET A 34 2.38 0.59 -28.33
C MET A 34 3.88 0.85 -28.29
N VAL A 35 4.67 -0.08 -27.75
CA VAL A 35 6.13 0.04 -27.61
C VAL A 35 6.83 -1.26 -28.02
N ASP A 36 8.11 -1.16 -28.34
CA ASP A 36 8.94 -2.31 -28.73
C ASP A 36 9.23 -3.21 -27.52
N THR A 37 8.34 -4.20 -27.29
CA THR A 37 8.41 -5.18 -26.19
C THR A 37 7.67 -6.46 -26.57
N SER A 38 7.70 -7.48 -25.69
CA SER A 38 6.91 -8.70 -25.82
C SER A 38 6.37 -9.16 -24.47
N ASP A 39 5.36 -10.05 -24.49
CA ASP A 39 4.83 -10.68 -23.29
C ASP A 39 5.92 -11.43 -22.51
N GLU A 40 6.77 -12.19 -23.22
CA GLU A 40 7.89 -12.92 -22.62
C GLU A 40 8.89 -11.98 -21.95
N TRP A 41 9.23 -10.86 -22.61
CA TRP A 41 10.18 -9.89 -22.08
C TRP A 41 9.66 -9.24 -20.79
N ILE A 42 8.38 -8.82 -20.78
CA ILE A 42 7.74 -8.21 -19.61
C ILE A 42 7.64 -9.22 -18.48
N THR A 43 7.12 -10.42 -18.76
CA THR A 43 6.91 -11.47 -17.75
C THR A 43 8.22 -11.92 -17.12
N GLN A 44 9.28 -12.15 -17.89
CA GLN A 44 10.59 -12.56 -17.37
C GLN A 44 11.24 -11.50 -16.49
N ARG A 45 11.03 -10.21 -16.77
CA ARG A 45 11.66 -9.11 -16.04
C ARG A 45 10.87 -8.63 -14.83
N THR A 46 9.57 -8.76 -14.88
CA THR A 46 8.66 -8.14 -13.91
C THR A 46 7.74 -9.12 -13.20
N GLY A 47 7.46 -10.27 -13.82
CA GLY A 47 6.41 -11.19 -13.42
C GLY A 47 5.00 -10.74 -13.83
N ILE A 48 4.85 -9.51 -14.36
CA ILE A 48 3.55 -8.93 -14.69
C ILE A 48 3.03 -9.52 -16.00
N LYS A 49 1.78 -9.99 -15.99
CA LYS A 49 1.04 -10.51 -17.14
C LYS A 49 -0.02 -9.53 -17.61
N GLU A 50 -0.67 -8.86 -16.67
CA GLU A 50 -1.70 -7.87 -16.91
C GLU A 50 -1.76 -6.81 -15.81
N ARG A 51 -2.51 -5.75 -16.05
CA ARG A 51 -2.84 -4.71 -15.08
C ARG A 51 -4.23 -4.16 -15.35
N ARG A 52 -4.76 -3.44 -14.37
CA ARG A 52 -6.03 -2.73 -14.51
C ARG A 52 -5.75 -1.26 -14.79
N ILE A 53 -6.56 -0.67 -15.66
CA ILE A 53 -6.41 0.73 -16.10
C ILE A 53 -7.74 1.44 -15.94
N ALA A 54 -7.75 2.53 -15.19
CA ALA A 54 -8.92 3.35 -14.96
C ALA A 54 -9.48 3.92 -16.28
N ALA A 55 -10.79 3.84 -16.44
CA ALA A 55 -11.50 4.38 -17.59
C ALA A 55 -11.37 5.91 -17.65
N ARG A 56 -11.68 6.50 -18.80
CA ARG A 56 -11.76 7.95 -18.91
C ARG A 56 -12.86 8.46 -17.99
N GLY A 57 -12.50 9.36 -17.06
CA GLY A 57 -13.44 9.90 -16.07
C GLY A 57 -13.55 9.10 -14.78
N GLU A 58 -12.95 7.91 -14.71
CA GLU A 58 -12.75 7.17 -13.47
C GLU A 58 -11.51 7.73 -12.75
N ASN A 59 -11.72 8.29 -11.57
CA ASN A 59 -10.69 8.98 -10.80
C ASN A 59 -10.18 8.10 -9.64
N THR A 60 -9.10 8.52 -9.02
CA THR A 60 -8.54 7.87 -7.82
C THR A 60 -9.58 7.78 -6.70
N SER A 61 -10.40 8.84 -6.52
CA SER A 61 -11.47 8.82 -5.52
C SER A 61 -12.55 7.77 -5.81
N ASP A 62 -12.86 7.48 -7.07
CA ASP A 62 -13.90 6.49 -7.41
C ASP A 62 -13.45 5.09 -6.98
N LEU A 63 -12.18 4.74 -7.23
CA LEU A 63 -11.57 3.50 -6.76
C LEU A 63 -11.48 3.48 -5.23
N ALA A 64 -11.03 4.59 -4.61
CA ALA A 64 -10.93 4.71 -3.16
C ALA A 64 -12.30 4.54 -2.47
N ILE A 65 -13.37 5.09 -3.03
CA ILE A 65 -14.75 4.92 -2.53
C ILE A 65 -15.20 3.45 -2.64
N GLY A 66 -14.88 2.79 -3.75
CA GLY A 66 -15.16 1.36 -3.92
C GLY A 66 -14.49 0.51 -2.84
N ALA A 67 -13.16 0.69 -2.65
CA ALA A 67 -12.38 -0.01 -1.63
C ALA A 67 -12.87 0.30 -0.21
N ALA A 68 -13.18 1.57 0.08
CA ALA A 68 -13.72 2.02 1.36
C ALA A 68 -15.03 1.32 1.71
N LYS A 69 -15.99 1.29 0.77
CA LYS A 69 -17.27 0.62 0.97
C LYS A 69 -17.12 -0.89 1.19
N ALA A 70 -16.25 -1.55 0.42
CA ALA A 70 -15.96 -2.96 0.59
C ALA A 70 -15.33 -3.25 1.98
N ALA A 71 -14.36 -2.42 2.42
CA ALA A 71 -13.72 -2.56 3.73
C ALA A 71 -14.71 -2.34 4.89
N LEU A 72 -15.59 -1.34 4.79
CA LEU A 72 -16.62 -1.05 5.77
C LEU A 72 -17.66 -2.18 5.84
N GLN A 73 -18.05 -2.74 4.69
CA GLN A 73 -18.95 -3.90 4.62
C GLN A 73 -18.33 -5.13 5.30
N HIS A 74 -17.06 -5.41 5.01
CA HIS A 74 -16.34 -6.52 5.65
C HIS A 74 -16.20 -6.32 7.17
N ALA A 75 -15.97 -5.08 7.62
CA ALA A 75 -15.88 -4.74 9.03
C ALA A 75 -17.24 -4.67 9.75
N GLU A 76 -18.36 -4.73 9.03
CA GLU A 76 -19.72 -4.50 9.54
C GLU A 76 -19.87 -3.12 10.24
N ILE A 77 -19.21 -2.09 9.66
CA ILE A 77 -19.18 -0.73 10.21
C ILE A 77 -19.84 0.22 9.21
N ARG A 78 -20.68 1.16 9.70
CA ARG A 78 -21.27 2.21 8.87
C ARG A 78 -20.27 3.34 8.64
N GLY A 79 -20.31 3.97 7.47
CA GLY A 79 -19.46 5.13 7.20
C GLY A 79 -19.63 6.27 8.22
N ALA A 80 -20.83 6.43 8.78
CA ALA A 80 -21.12 7.42 9.83
C ALA A 80 -20.39 7.14 11.16
N ASP A 81 -19.89 5.93 11.38
CA ASP A 81 -19.19 5.53 12.59
C ASP A 81 -17.64 5.62 12.43
N VAL A 82 -17.17 6.17 11.32
CA VAL A 82 -15.75 6.44 11.04
C VAL A 82 -15.38 7.82 11.58
N ASP A 83 -14.26 7.90 12.32
CA ASP A 83 -13.75 9.16 12.90
C ASP A 83 -12.62 9.77 12.08
N LEU A 84 -11.90 8.94 11.31
CA LEU A 84 -10.70 9.32 10.57
C LEU A 84 -10.61 8.63 9.22
N ILE A 85 -10.27 9.38 8.18
CA ILE A 85 -9.80 8.84 6.90
C ILE A 85 -8.39 9.34 6.64
N VAL A 86 -7.45 8.41 6.45
CA VAL A 86 -6.11 8.69 5.93
C VAL A 86 -5.96 7.97 4.61
N LEU A 87 -5.85 8.74 3.53
CA LEU A 87 -5.74 8.23 2.18
C LEU A 87 -4.33 8.48 1.63
N ALA A 88 -3.64 7.41 1.26
CA ALA A 88 -2.33 7.48 0.63
C ALA A 88 -2.49 7.49 -0.89
N THR A 89 -1.99 8.54 -1.53
CA THR A 89 -1.97 8.68 -2.99
C THR A 89 -0.90 9.66 -3.46
N CYS A 90 -0.31 9.39 -4.61
CA CYS A 90 0.49 10.36 -5.38
C CYS A 90 -0.23 10.81 -6.67
N THR A 91 -1.43 10.28 -6.91
CA THR A 91 -2.29 10.60 -8.05
C THR A 91 -3.66 11.12 -7.59
N PRO A 92 -3.72 12.20 -6.78
CA PRO A 92 -4.98 12.73 -6.28
C PRO A 92 -5.85 13.26 -7.44
N ASP A 93 -7.17 13.26 -7.27
CA ASP A 93 -8.10 13.80 -8.27
C ASP A 93 -7.79 15.26 -8.62
N ARG A 94 -7.35 16.03 -7.63
CA ARG A 94 -7.07 17.48 -7.71
C ARG A 94 -5.98 17.85 -6.70
N THR A 95 -5.34 18.96 -6.95
CA THR A 95 -4.42 19.57 -5.98
C THR A 95 -5.14 19.96 -4.68
N MET A 96 -6.39 20.38 -4.76
CA MET A 96 -7.27 20.69 -3.64
C MET A 96 -8.75 20.57 -4.05
N PRO A 97 -9.65 20.10 -3.16
CA PRO A 97 -9.37 19.54 -1.83
C PRO A 97 -8.73 18.16 -1.91
N ALA A 98 -8.33 17.60 -0.75
CA ALA A 98 -7.83 16.24 -0.63
C ALA A 98 -8.81 15.21 -1.19
N THR A 99 -8.32 14.11 -1.76
CA THR A 99 -9.13 13.00 -2.27
C THR A 99 -9.95 12.34 -1.17
N ALA A 100 -9.39 12.26 0.05
CA ALA A 100 -10.05 11.71 1.24
C ALA A 100 -11.39 12.38 1.58
N VAL A 101 -11.57 13.69 1.34
CA VAL A 101 -12.85 14.36 1.64
C VAL A 101 -13.98 13.95 0.69
N ARG A 102 -13.64 13.51 -0.53
CA ARG A 102 -14.63 12.93 -1.46
C ARG A 102 -15.08 11.55 -0.97
N VAL A 103 -14.14 10.74 -0.48
CA VAL A 103 -14.46 9.45 0.15
C VAL A 103 -15.33 9.67 1.37
N GLN A 104 -15.00 10.62 2.23
CA GLN A 104 -15.77 11.00 3.41
C GLN A 104 -17.24 11.26 3.08
N ALA A 105 -17.48 12.11 2.09
CA ALA A 105 -18.83 12.42 1.65
C ALA A 105 -19.57 11.19 1.10
N ALA A 106 -18.88 10.36 0.30
CA ALA A 106 -19.47 9.22 -0.38
C ALA A 106 -19.82 8.05 0.54
N ILE A 107 -19.15 7.91 1.69
CA ILE A 107 -19.46 6.88 2.70
C ILE A 107 -20.42 7.38 3.78
N GLY A 108 -20.83 8.66 3.75
CA GLY A 108 -21.73 9.25 4.74
C GLY A 108 -21.07 9.52 6.10
N MET A 109 -19.76 9.75 6.13
CA MET A 109 -19.05 10.19 7.32
C MET A 109 -19.26 11.69 7.53
N HIS A 110 -19.76 12.10 8.69
CA HIS A 110 -20.03 13.48 9.05
C HIS A 110 -19.14 13.92 10.23
N GLY A 111 -18.39 15.00 10.04
CA GLY A 111 -17.35 15.39 11.00
C GLY A 111 -16.14 14.45 10.92
N GLY A 112 -15.28 14.47 11.93
CA GLY A 112 -14.02 13.72 11.88
C GLY A 112 -13.00 14.29 10.89
N ALA A 113 -11.80 13.72 10.85
CA ALA A 113 -10.73 14.18 9.98
C ALA A 113 -10.63 13.31 8.72
N ALA A 114 -10.42 13.97 7.57
CA ALA A 114 -10.16 13.28 6.29
C ALA A 114 -9.07 14.05 5.54
N PHE A 115 -7.95 13.39 5.24
CA PHE A 115 -6.82 14.00 4.54
C PHE A 115 -6.00 12.97 3.78
N ASP A 116 -5.24 13.45 2.80
CA ASP A 116 -4.31 12.64 2.01
C ASP A 116 -2.90 12.73 2.62
N VAL A 117 -2.15 11.63 2.49
CA VAL A 117 -0.70 11.56 2.75
C VAL A 117 0.02 11.09 1.49
N GLN A 118 1.26 11.55 1.29
CA GLN A 118 2.08 11.15 0.15
C GLN A 118 3.44 10.62 0.64
N ALA A 119 3.68 9.35 0.35
CA ALA A 119 4.98 8.69 0.43
C ALA A 119 5.10 7.66 -0.70
N VAL A 120 4.44 7.94 -1.81
CA VAL A 120 4.35 7.14 -3.03
C VAL A 120 4.04 5.67 -2.69
N CYS A 121 4.86 4.70 -3.14
CA CYS A 121 4.61 3.27 -2.88
C CYS A 121 4.62 2.91 -1.39
N SER A 122 5.27 3.70 -0.53
CA SER A 122 5.26 3.53 0.92
C SER A 122 4.03 4.15 1.60
N GLY A 123 3.22 4.88 0.84
CA GLY A 123 2.14 5.71 1.37
C GLY A 123 1.17 4.98 2.27
N PHE A 124 0.80 3.74 1.93
CA PHE A 124 -0.13 2.97 2.76
C PHE A 124 0.43 2.66 4.16
N VAL A 125 1.70 2.27 4.27
CA VAL A 125 2.34 2.01 5.59
C VAL A 125 2.49 3.30 6.39
N TYR A 126 2.79 4.42 5.72
CA TYR A 126 2.79 5.75 6.35
C TYR A 126 1.40 6.15 6.86
N ALA A 127 0.36 5.90 6.06
CA ALA A 127 -1.03 6.14 6.47
C ALA A 127 -1.46 5.26 7.65
N LEU A 128 -1.05 3.97 7.66
CA LEU A 128 -1.25 3.07 8.80
C LEU A 128 -0.60 3.63 10.07
N ALA A 129 0.64 4.10 9.97
CA ALA A 129 1.37 4.66 11.12
C ALA A 129 0.67 5.90 11.68
N VAL A 130 0.18 6.80 10.82
CA VAL A 130 -0.58 7.98 11.24
C VAL A 130 -1.86 7.58 11.96
N ALA A 131 -2.65 6.69 11.38
CA ALA A 131 -3.92 6.24 11.97
C ALA A 131 -3.71 5.46 13.28
N ASP A 132 -2.71 4.56 13.34
CA ASP A 132 -2.36 3.81 14.55
C ASP A 132 -1.99 4.75 15.70
N ASN A 133 -1.16 5.76 15.44
CA ASN A 133 -0.76 6.73 16.47
C ASN A 133 -1.97 7.54 16.97
N MET A 134 -2.89 7.97 16.12
CA MET A 134 -4.09 8.70 16.55
C MET A 134 -5.03 7.81 17.39
N ILE A 135 -5.14 6.52 17.05
CA ILE A 135 -5.90 5.55 17.85
C ILE A 135 -5.22 5.31 19.21
N ARG A 136 -3.90 5.07 19.23
CA ARG A 136 -3.14 4.82 20.47
C ARG A 136 -3.20 5.99 21.43
N LEU A 137 -3.24 7.22 20.92
CA LEU A 137 -3.41 8.45 21.71
C LEU A 137 -4.86 8.69 22.13
N GLY A 138 -5.81 7.86 21.71
CA GLY A 138 -7.23 7.98 22.04
C GLY A 138 -7.95 9.13 21.32
N GLN A 139 -7.36 9.70 20.29
CA GLN A 139 -7.95 10.79 19.49
C GLN A 139 -9.10 10.34 18.62
N VAL A 140 -9.03 9.10 18.11
CA VAL A 140 -10.05 8.47 17.25
C VAL A 140 -10.29 7.03 17.68
N ARG A 141 -11.45 6.47 17.31
CA ARG A 141 -11.84 5.08 17.63
C ARG A 141 -11.91 4.20 16.41
N THR A 142 -12.31 4.76 15.29
CA THR A 142 -12.46 4.05 14.03
C THR A 142 -11.77 4.84 12.93
N ALA A 143 -10.76 4.25 12.31
CA ALA A 143 -10.03 4.85 11.20
C ALA A 143 -10.17 3.99 9.94
N LEU A 144 -10.35 4.65 8.81
CA LEU A 144 -10.30 4.07 7.47
C LEU A 144 -8.98 4.48 6.82
N VAL A 145 -8.13 3.51 6.53
CA VAL A 145 -6.83 3.73 5.89
C VAL A 145 -6.89 3.19 4.48
N ILE A 146 -6.60 4.03 3.49
CA ILE A 146 -6.77 3.73 2.07
C ILE A 146 -5.45 3.96 1.34
N GLY A 147 -5.09 3.05 0.45
CA GLY A 147 -4.10 3.28 -0.61
C GLY A 147 -4.83 3.27 -1.95
N ALA A 148 -4.74 4.34 -2.74
CA ALA A 148 -5.48 4.46 -4.00
C ALA A 148 -4.66 5.22 -5.04
N GLU A 149 -4.60 4.66 -6.26
CA GLU A 149 -3.78 5.24 -7.33
C GLU A 149 -4.40 5.05 -8.72
N THR A 150 -4.20 6.05 -9.55
CA THR A 150 -4.36 5.97 -11.01
C THR A 150 -3.00 6.24 -11.68
N MET A 151 -2.05 5.31 -11.51
CA MET A 151 -0.68 5.44 -12.01
C MET A 151 -0.62 5.58 -13.51
N SER A 152 -1.61 5.03 -14.23
CA SER A 152 -1.77 5.17 -15.67
C SER A 152 -1.84 6.63 -16.16
N ARG A 153 -2.10 7.59 -15.27
CA ARG A 153 -2.20 9.03 -15.58
C ARG A 153 -0.85 9.76 -15.60
N VAL A 154 0.17 9.18 -14.97
CA VAL A 154 1.52 9.77 -14.86
C VAL A 154 2.59 8.91 -15.53
N VAL A 155 2.25 7.71 -16.04
CA VAL A 155 3.15 6.86 -16.80
C VAL A 155 3.39 7.44 -18.19
N ASP A 156 4.64 7.47 -18.64
CA ASP A 156 4.96 7.71 -20.05
C ASP A 156 4.71 6.41 -20.83
N TRP A 157 3.63 6.39 -21.61
CA TRP A 157 3.23 5.21 -22.40
C TRP A 157 4.18 4.91 -23.57
N TYR A 158 5.13 5.78 -23.87
CA TYR A 158 6.17 5.57 -24.90
C TYR A 158 7.51 5.12 -24.30
N ASP A 159 7.69 5.18 -22.98
CA ASP A 159 8.84 4.61 -22.28
C ASP A 159 8.55 3.19 -21.82
N ARG A 160 9.14 2.20 -22.52
CA ARG A 160 8.95 0.77 -22.19
C ARG A 160 9.54 0.38 -20.82
N ASN A 161 10.38 1.21 -20.18
CA ASN A 161 10.93 0.90 -18.87
C ASN A 161 9.90 1.16 -17.75
N SER A 162 8.97 2.07 -17.98
CA SER A 162 7.94 2.45 -17.02
C SER A 162 6.55 1.91 -17.38
N CYS A 163 6.11 2.00 -18.65
CA CYS A 163 4.75 1.65 -19.06
C CYS A 163 4.37 0.18 -18.83
N VAL A 164 5.37 -0.72 -18.78
CA VAL A 164 5.16 -2.15 -18.56
C VAL A 164 4.89 -2.52 -17.09
N LEU A 165 5.10 -1.59 -16.15
CA LEU A 165 5.07 -1.88 -14.72
C LEU A 165 3.73 -1.56 -14.06
N PHE A 166 3.16 -0.40 -14.33
CA PHE A 166 2.15 0.20 -13.48
C PHE A 166 0.72 -0.17 -13.85
N GLY A 167 -0.11 -0.24 -12.82
CA GLY A 167 -1.56 -0.39 -12.91
C GLY A 167 -2.27 0.53 -11.93
N ASP A 168 -3.60 0.56 -12.00
CA ASP A 168 -4.49 1.38 -11.20
C ASP A 168 -5.30 0.51 -10.24
N GLY A 169 -5.65 1.05 -9.08
CA GLY A 169 -6.46 0.34 -8.10
C GLY A 169 -6.52 1.04 -6.75
N ALA A 170 -7.33 0.52 -5.87
CA ALA A 170 -7.43 0.94 -4.48
C ALA A 170 -7.64 -0.23 -3.54
N GLY A 171 -7.05 -0.15 -2.36
CA GLY A 171 -7.34 -1.04 -1.25
C GLY A 171 -7.50 -0.25 0.04
N ALA A 172 -8.26 -0.78 0.98
CA ALA A 172 -8.54 -0.13 2.25
C ALA A 172 -8.58 -1.12 3.40
N VAL A 173 -8.22 -0.64 4.61
CA VAL A 173 -8.44 -1.35 5.86
C VAL A 173 -9.20 -0.46 6.84
N VAL A 174 -10.06 -1.07 7.65
CA VAL A 174 -10.71 -0.42 8.78
C VAL A 174 -9.97 -0.81 10.05
N LEU A 175 -9.49 0.20 10.79
CA LEU A 175 -8.88 0.04 12.11
C LEU A 175 -9.87 0.42 13.20
N ARG A 176 -9.97 -0.39 14.25
CA ARG A 176 -10.75 -0.09 15.46
C ARG A 176 -9.87 -0.04 16.68
N ALA A 177 -10.12 0.94 17.53
CA ALA A 177 -9.52 1.03 18.85
C ALA A 177 -10.00 -0.13 19.73
N GLU A 178 -9.08 -0.92 20.23
CA GLU A 178 -9.32 -1.99 21.20
C GLU A 178 -8.40 -1.80 22.41
N ARG A 179 -8.91 -2.01 23.63
CA ARG A 179 -8.06 -1.94 24.82
C ARG A 179 -7.26 -3.22 24.96
N TYR A 180 -5.96 -3.06 25.12
CA TYR A 180 -5.09 -4.19 25.46
C TYR A 180 -5.38 -4.68 26.89
N THR A 181 -5.78 -5.93 27.03
CA THR A 181 -6.18 -6.54 28.30
C THR A 181 -5.13 -7.47 28.90
N GLY A 182 -3.95 -7.59 28.27
CA GLY A 182 -2.84 -8.42 28.78
C GLY A 182 -2.66 -9.74 28.06
N ASP A 183 -3.60 -10.15 27.19
CA ASP A 183 -3.44 -11.28 26.27
C ASP A 183 -2.46 -10.93 25.14
N ALA A 184 -2.25 -11.86 24.20
CA ALA A 184 -1.41 -11.58 23.03
C ALA A 184 -1.93 -10.33 22.27
N PRO A 185 -1.09 -9.31 22.01
CA PRO A 185 -1.54 -8.09 21.36
C PRO A 185 -2.01 -8.38 19.94
N ARG A 186 -3.16 -7.83 19.56
CA ARG A 186 -3.77 -7.91 18.24
C ARG A 186 -3.72 -6.56 17.53
N GLY A 187 -3.81 -6.58 16.21
CA GLY A 187 -3.76 -5.39 15.38
C GLY A 187 -2.34 -4.95 15.05
N ILE A 188 -2.12 -3.66 14.85
CA ILE A 188 -0.81 -3.13 14.50
C ILE A 188 0.10 -3.21 15.72
N LEU A 189 1.13 -4.06 15.63
CA LEU A 189 2.13 -4.23 16.70
C LEU A 189 3.14 -3.08 16.69
N SER A 190 3.67 -2.75 15.51
CA SER A 190 4.58 -1.63 15.30
C SER A 190 4.57 -1.18 13.84
N THR A 191 5.01 0.07 13.62
CA THR A 191 5.29 0.64 12.30
C THR A 191 6.66 1.30 12.33
N HIS A 192 7.43 1.14 11.24
CA HIS A 192 8.78 1.68 11.10
C HIS A 192 8.85 2.44 9.79
N LEU A 193 9.24 3.71 9.83
CA LEU A 193 9.22 4.61 8.69
C LEU A 193 10.58 5.29 8.51
N HIS A 194 11.06 5.33 7.27
CA HIS A 194 12.34 5.92 6.90
C HIS A 194 12.25 6.66 5.58
N SER A 195 13.13 7.65 5.40
CA SER A 195 13.31 8.33 4.12
C SER A 195 14.75 8.79 3.92
N ASP A 196 15.16 8.91 2.65
CA ASP A 196 16.43 9.49 2.25
C ASP A 196 16.26 10.32 0.97
N GLY A 197 16.17 11.63 1.13
CA GLY A 197 15.95 12.58 0.03
C GLY A 197 17.14 12.72 -0.94
N ARG A 198 18.30 12.15 -0.66
CA ARG A 198 19.45 12.14 -1.58
C ARG A 198 19.20 11.33 -2.86
N HIS A 199 18.12 10.57 -2.88
CA HIS A 199 17.74 9.69 -3.99
C HIS A 199 16.43 10.12 -4.68
N GLU A 200 16.01 11.38 -4.52
CA GLU A 200 14.75 11.89 -5.07
C GLU A 200 14.67 11.74 -6.60
N ASP A 201 15.80 11.86 -7.29
CA ASP A 201 15.94 11.79 -8.73
C ASP A 201 15.79 10.38 -9.32
N LYS A 202 15.74 9.33 -8.49
CA LYS A 202 15.72 7.94 -8.96
C LYS A 202 14.33 7.45 -9.36
N ILE A 203 13.27 7.98 -8.75
CA ILE A 203 11.88 7.78 -9.14
C ILE A 203 11.18 9.13 -8.95
N GLN A 204 10.79 9.78 -10.01
CA GLN A 204 10.13 11.08 -9.94
C GLN A 204 9.22 11.30 -11.15
N THR A 205 8.32 12.27 -11.06
CA THR A 205 7.72 12.89 -12.24
C THR A 205 8.49 14.16 -12.57
N ASP A 206 8.65 14.47 -13.86
CA ASP A 206 9.31 15.68 -14.32
C ASP A 206 8.42 16.93 -14.25
N GLY A 207 7.25 16.81 -13.62
CA GLY A 207 6.28 17.88 -13.45
C GLY A 207 5.77 18.01 -12.03
N GLY A 208 5.12 19.14 -11.79
CA GLY A 208 4.44 19.48 -10.54
C GLY A 208 3.71 20.79 -10.67
N VAL A 209 2.65 21.00 -9.87
CA VAL A 209 1.83 22.21 -9.91
C VAL A 209 2.66 23.46 -9.70
N SER A 210 3.65 23.39 -8.80
CA SER A 210 4.51 24.52 -8.45
C SER A 210 5.66 24.77 -9.46
N SER A 211 6.17 23.70 -10.07
CA SER A 211 7.34 23.75 -10.95
C SER A 211 6.97 23.98 -12.42
N THR A 212 6.14 23.10 -12.96
CA THR A 212 5.82 23.07 -14.41
C THR A 212 4.35 23.32 -14.72
N GLN A 213 3.49 23.40 -13.69
CA GLN A 213 2.03 23.54 -13.81
C GLN A 213 1.38 22.34 -14.52
N THR A 214 2.05 21.20 -14.56
CA THR A 214 1.57 19.91 -15.09
C THR A 214 1.85 18.80 -14.09
N ALA A 215 1.24 17.63 -14.27
CA ALA A 215 1.59 16.45 -13.47
C ALA A 215 2.95 15.86 -13.84
N GLY A 216 3.39 16.10 -15.09
CA GLY A 216 4.58 15.49 -15.66
C GLY A 216 4.42 14.00 -15.98
N SER A 217 5.51 13.41 -16.43
CA SER A 217 5.63 11.98 -16.70
C SER A 217 6.62 11.31 -15.73
N MET A 218 6.41 10.07 -15.43
CA MET A 218 7.25 9.31 -14.50
C MET A 218 8.57 8.88 -15.15
N HIS A 219 9.66 9.09 -14.43
CA HIS A 219 11.00 8.60 -14.74
C HIS A 219 11.48 7.64 -13.66
N LEU A 220 12.13 6.55 -14.07
CA LEU A 220 12.55 5.46 -13.20
C LEU A 220 13.97 4.97 -13.52
N ALA A 221 14.91 5.11 -12.60
CA ALA A 221 16.25 4.52 -12.65
C ALA A 221 16.24 3.06 -12.15
N GLY A 222 15.61 2.15 -12.93
CA GLY A 222 15.21 0.81 -12.48
C GLY A 222 16.30 -0.03 -11.82
N ARG A 223 17.57 0.03 -12.29
CA ARG A 223 18.68 -0.73 -11.68
C ARG A 223 19.02 -0.24 -10.27
N GLU A 224 19.11 1.08 -10.08
CA GLU A 224 19.45 1.67 -8.79
C GLU A 224 18.31 1.44 -7.80
N VAL A 225 17.08 1.65 -8.24
CA VAL A 225 15.86 1.38 -7.45
C VAL A 225 15.81 -0.07 -6.97
N PHE A 226 16.12 -1.05 -7.84
CA PHE A 226 16.17 -2.46 -7.46
C PHE A 226 17.15 -2.73 -6.32
N LEU A 227 18.38 -2.20 -6.41
CA LEU A 227 19.41 -2.41 -5.40
C LEU A 227 19.01 -1.85 -4.04
N HIS A 228 18.47 -0.63 -4.02
CA HIS A 228 17.99 -0.01 -2.78
C HIS A 228 16.75 -0.73 -2.22
N ALA A 229 15.81 -1.14 -3.09
CA ALA A 229 14.60 -1.82 -2.65
C ALA A 229 14.91 -3.09 -1.86
N VAL A 230 15.78 -3.95 -2.38
CA VAL A 230 16.13 -5.22 -1.72
C VAL A 230 16.78 -5.01 -0.35
N VAL A 231 17.60 -3.97 -0.21
CA VAL A 231 18.28 -3.65 1.07
C VAL A 231 17.29 -3.05 2.07
N ASN A 232 16.56 -2.03 1.65
CA ASN A 232 15.68 -1.26 2.52
C ASN A 232 14.47 -2.09 3.00
N LEU A 233 13.89 -2.92 2.12
CA LEU A 233 12.80 -3.83 2.49
C LEU A 233 13.25 -4.85 3.53
N ALA A 234 14.43 -5.46 3.35
CA ALA A 234 14.97 -6.43 4.31
C ALA A 234 15.29 -5.78 5.66
N GLN A 235 15.89 -4.58 5.64
CA GLN A 235 16.21 -3.83 6.85
C GLN A 235 14.95 -3.46 7.63
N ALA A 236 13.93 -2.90 6.99
CA ALA A 236 12.67 -2.53 7.63
C ALA A 236 11.93 -3.76 8.19
N SER A 237 12.02 -4.90 7.51
CA SER A 237 11.47 -6.17 7.98
C SER A 237 12.16 -6.64 9.26
N GLN A 238 13.49 -6.64 9.28
CA GLN A 238 14.28 -7.06 10.44
C GLN A 238 14.07 -6.12 11.64
N GLU A 239 13.95 -4.81 11.38
CA GLU A 239 13.65 -3.81 12.41
C GLU A 239 12.32 -4.09 13.09
N ALA A 240 11.26 -4.36 12.30
CA ALA A 240 9.93 -4.68 12.83
C ALA A 240 9.94 -5.93 13.71
N LEU A 241 10.63 -6.99 13.29
CA LEU A 241 10.77 -8.22 14.06
C LEU A 241 11.53 -7.97 15.37
N THR A 242 12.69 -7.32 15.29
CA THR A 242 13.54 -7.02 16.45
C THR A 242 12.81 -6.15 17.48
N ALA A 243 12.07 -5.13 17.03
CA ALA A 243 11.31 -4.25 17.90
C ALA A 243 10.20 -4.96 18.69
N ASN A 244 9.73 -6.10 18.18
CA ASN A 244 8.69 -6.91 18.83
C ASN A 244 9.23 -8.18 19.51
N GLY A 245 10.55 -8.42 19.48
CA GLY A 245 11.18 -9.62 20.05
C GLY A 245 10.82 -10.89 19.30
N LEU A 246 10.57 -10.78 18.00
CA LEU A 246 10.17 -11.85 17.09
C LEU A 246 11.29 -12.18 16.10
N THR A 247 11.16 -13.33 15.45
CA THR A 247 12.06 -13.83 14.43
C THR A 247 11.32 -14.08 13.12
N GLN A 248 12.02 -14.45 12.07
CA GLN A 248 11.41 -14.80 10.78
C GLN A 248 10.49 -16.01 10.87
N ASP A 249 10.77 -16.95 11.80
CA ASP A 249 9.99 -18.17 12.00
C ASP A 249 8.58 -17.87 12.52
N ASP A 250 8.40 -16.74 13.22
CA ASP A 250 7.12 -16.29 13.76
C ASP A 250 6.19 -15.72 12.70
N ILE A 251 6.70 -15.39 11.49
CA ILE A 251 5.91 -14.81 10.41
C ILE A 251 5.03 -15.88 9.77
N ASP A 252 3.74 -15.61 9.70
CA ASP A 252 2.80 -16.41 8.91
C ASP A 252 2.77 -15.93 7.46
N TRP A 253 2.70 -14.61 7.23
CA TRP A 253 2.63 -14.02 5.90
C TRP A 253 3.48 -12.76 5.75
N VAL A 254 4.11 -12.61 4.58
CA VAL A 254 4.70 -11.36 4.11
C VAL A 254 3.84 -10.82 2.97
N VAL A 255 3.35 -9.60 3.12
CA VAL A 255 2.60 -8.87 2.09
C VAL A 255 3.40 -7.62 1.70
N PRO A 256 4.41 -7.76 0.83
CA PRO A 256 5.27 -6.65 0.46
C PRO A 256 4.60 -5.73 -0.57
N HIS A 257 5.16 -4.55 -0.75
CA HIS A 257 4.86 -3.74 -1.93
C HIS A 257 5.08 -4.54 -3.21
N GLN A 258 4.09 -4.54 -4.09
CA GLN A 258 4.03 -5.32 -5.34
C GLN A 258 4.68 -4.55 -6.51
N ALA A 259 5.95 -4.18 -6.38
CA ALA A 259 6.65 -3.43 -7.41
C ALA A 259 7.06 -4.28 -8.62
N ASN A 260 7.58 -5.47 -8.34
CA ASN A 260 8.18 -6.38 -9.31
C ASN A 260 8.40 -7.73 -8.63
N GLN A 261 8.05 -8.83 -9.30
CA GLN A 261 8.18 -10.17 -8.74
C GLN A 261 9.63 -10.50 -8.33
N ARG A 262 10.62 -10.04 -9.07
CA ARG A 262 12.04 -10.29 -8.76
C ARG A 262 12.48 -9.64 -7.44
N ILE A 263 11.97 -8.41 -7.15
CA ILE A 263 12.21 -7.75 -5.85
C ILE A 263 11.59 -8.57 -4.73
N VAL A 264 10.34 -9.02 -4.91
CA VAL A 264 9.61 -9.81 -3.92
C VAL A 264 10.30 -11.15 -3.64
N GLN A 265 10.75 -11.85 -4.69
CA GLN A 265 11.51 -13.10 -4.57
C GLN A 265 12.82 -12.89 -3.81
N THR A 266 13.60 -11.88 -4.19
CA THR A 266 14.87 -11.57 -3.51
C THR A 266 14.67 -11.16 -2.05
N LEU A 267 13.55 -10.51 -1.73
CA LEU A 267 13.18 -10.23 -0.34
C LEU A 267 12.91 -11.53 0.44
N GLY A 268 12.12 -12.47 -0.12
CA GLY A 268 11.88 -13.78 0.49
C GLY A 268 13.18 -14.53 0.79
N GLU A 269 14.10 -14.56 -0.18
CA GLU A 269 15.44 -15.16 -0.02
C GLU A 269 16.23 -14.50 1.12
N LYS A 270 16.24 -13.15 1.19
CA LYS A 270 16.95 -12.41 2.26
C LYS A 270 16.35 -12.60 3.65
N LEU A 271 15.06 -12.81 3.72
CA LEU A 271 14.34 -13.11 4.97
C LEU A 271 14.36 -14.61 5.32
N HIS A 272 14.99 -15.44 4.48
CA HIS A 272 14.97 -16.90 4.61
C HIS A 272 13.57 -17.49 4.74
N LEU A 273 12.60 -16.90 4.05
CA LEU A 273 11.21 -17.32 4.06
C LEU A 273 10.86 -18.06 2.75
N PRO A 274 10.11 -19.15 2.85
CA PRO A 274 9.59 -19.84 1.67
C PRO A 274 8.57 -18.93 0.95
N MET A 275 8.59 -18.98 -0.40
CA MET A 275 7.71 -18.12 -1.21
C MET A 275 6.21 -18.38 -1.01
N GLU A 276 5.84 -19.54 -0.47
CA GLU A 276 4.47 -19.88 -0.08
C GLU A 276 3.93 -18.99 1.04
N LYS A 277 4.81 -18.37 1.84
CA LYS A 277 4.46 -17.38 2.87
C LYS A 277 4.44 -15.94 2.33
N VAL A 278 4.74 -15.72 1.06
CA VAL A 278 4.80 -14.38 0.44
C VAL A 278 3.62 -14.18 -0.49
N VAL A 279 2.78 -13.21 -0.19
CA VAL A 279 1.65 -12.86 -1.06
C VAL A 279 2.18 -12.17 -2.31
N LEU A 280 1.81 -12.71 -3.46
CA LEU A 280 2.19 -12.20 -4.78
C LEU A 280 0.92 -11.92 -5.60
N THR A 281 0.73 -10.67 -6.00
CA THR A 281 -0.40 -10.21 -6.81
C THR A 281 0.04 -9.33 -7.97
N VAL A 282 1.34 -9.08 -8.07
CA VAL A 282 1.93 -8.20 -9.09
C VAL A 282 1.71 -8.73 -10.51
N ASP A 283 1.54 -10.04 -10.68
CA ASP A 283 1.34 -10.66 -11.99
C ASP A 283 0.02 -10.25 -12.66
N HIS A 284 -1.02 -9.92 -11.88
CA HIS A 284 -2.34 -9.55 -12.40
C HIS A 284 -2.82 -8.14 -11.99
N HIS A 285 -2.18 -7.50 -11.00
CA HIS A 285 -2.46 -6.10 -10.66
C HIS A 285 -1.44 -5.12 -11.25
N GLY A 286 -0.21 -5.59 -11.55
CA GLY A 286 0.92 -4.71 -11.82
C GLY A 286 1.36 -3.97 -10.55
N ASN A 287 2.17 -2.94 -10.72
CA ASN A 287 2.56 -2.05 -9.64
C ASN A 287 1.52 -0.93 -9.48
N THR A 288 0.70 -1.01 -8.45
CA THR A 288 -0.33 -0.02 -8.11
C THR A 288 0.11 0.96 -7.02
N SER A 289 1.43 1.17 -6.86
CA SER A 289 2.01 2.13 -5.89
C SER A 289 1.45 1.93 -4.47
N ALA A 290 0.87 2.98 -3.85
CA ALA A 290 0.30 2.91 -2.50
C ALA A 290 -0.85 1.91 -2.35
N ALA A 291 -1.55 1.58 -3.41
CA ALA A 291 -2.65 0.62 -3.37
C ALA A 291 -2.19 -0.84 -3.31
N SER A 292 -0.92 -1.15 -3.61
CA SER A 292 -0.45 -2.51 -3.83
C SER A 292 -0.56 -3.42 -2.60
N ILE A 293 -0.15 -2.93 -1.42
CA ILE A 293 -0.25 -3.68 -0.17
C ILE A 293 -1.71 -3.92 0.23
N PRO A 294 -2.58 -2.90 0.32
CA PRO A 294 -3.95 -3.14 0.74
C PRO A 294 -4.78 -3.93 -0.27
N LEU A 295 -4.46 -3.90 -1.57
CA LEU A 295 -5.02 -4.81 -2.57
C LEU A 295 -4.61 -6.26 -2.29
N ALA A 296 -3.31 -6.51 -2.09
CA ALA A 296 -2.78 -7.84 -1.79
C ALA A 296 -3.31 -8.39 -0.46
N LEU A 297 -3.43 -7.55 0.58
CA LEU A 297 -4.07 -7.91 1.85
C LEU A 297 -5.53 -8.33 1.64
N SER A 298 -6.31 -7.51 0.92
CA SER A 298 -7.72 -7.79 0.67
C SER A 298 -7.93 -9.11 -0.09
N GLU A 299 -7.09 -9.39 -1.08
CA GLU A 299 -7.12 -10.64 -1.84
C GLU A 299 -6.76 -11.84 -0.96
N ALA A 300 -5.65 -11.76 -0.22
CA ALA A 300 -5.18 -12.86 0.63
C ALA A 300 -6.12 -13.17 1.81
N VAL A 301 -6.89 -12.20 2.26
CA VAL A 301 -7.97 -12.40 3.24
C VAL A 301 -9.19 -13.05 2.58
N ALA A 302 -9.58 -12.57 1.42
CA ALA A 302 -10.77 -13.06 0.72
C ALA A 302 -10.64 -14.52 0.27
N ASP A 303 -9.43 -14.96 -0.11
CA ASP A 303 -9.16 -16.36 -0.50
C ASP A 303 -8.76 -17.28 0.68
N GLY A 304 -8.72 -16.75 1.91
CA GLY A 304 -8.49 -17.50 3.13
C GLY A 304 -7.02 -17.83 3.41
N ARG A 305 -6.06 -17.24 2.68
CA ARG A 305 -4.64 -17.31 3.03
C ARG A 305 -4.41 -16.68 4.40
N ILE A 306 -4.71 -15.38 4.55
CA ILE A 306 -4.56 -14.67 5.83
C ILE A 306 -5.79 -14.96 6.70
N LYS A 307 -5.55 -15.40 7.93
CA LYS A 307 -6.56 -15.76 8.92
C LYS A 307 -6.39 -14.96 10.20
N GLU A 308 -7.42 -15.01 11.03
CA GLU A 308 -7.38 -14.40 12.37
C GLU A 308 -6.20 -14.94 13.19
N ASN A 309 -5.44 -14.05 13.82
CA ASN A 309 -4.20 -14.24 14.56
C ASN A 309 -2.93 -14.48 13.74
N ASP A 310 -2.97 -14.54 12.43
CA ASP A 310 -1.75 -14.61 11.62
C ASP A 310 -0.88 -13.37 11.85
N LEU A 311 0.43 -13.58 11.90
CA LEU A 311 1.41 -12.50 11.94
C LEU A 311 1.78 -12.08 10.52
N VAL A 312 1.37 -10.88 10.14
CA VAL A 312 1.54 -10.32 8.79
C VAL A 312 2.56 -9.20 8.81
N LEU A 313 3.59 -9.32 8.01
CA LEU A 313 4.61 -8.28 7.80
C LEU A 313 4.41 -7.60 6.46
N THR A 314 4.37 -6.24 6.44
CA THR A 314 4.11 -5.46 5.23
C THR A 314 5.26 -4.49 4.93
N PRO A 315 6.38 -4.96 4.36
CA PRO A 315 7.50 -4.10 3.99
C PRO A 315 7.23 -3.37 2.67
N THR A 316 7.69 -2.12 2.60
CA THR A 316 7.47 -1.24 1.46
C THR A 316 8.67 -0.35 1.20
N MET A 317 8.83 0.05 -0.08
CA MET A 317 9.73 1.11 -0.51
C MET A 317 9.13 1.85 -1.70
N GLY A 318 9.35 3.16 -1.75
CA GLY A 318 8.88 4.03 -2.82
C GLY A 318 9.84 5.17 -3.13
N SER A 319 9.37 6.03 -4.02
CA SER A 319 10.08 7.26 -4.39
C SER A 319 10.43 8.10 -3.16
N GLY A 320 11.53 8.83 -3.28
CA GLY A 320 11.98 9.75 -2.26
C GLY A 320 13.47 9.60 -1.88
N PHE A 321 14.14 8.47 -1.52
CA PHE A 321 13.38 7.24 -1.22
C PHE A 321 12.62 7.33 0.09
N THR A 322 11.49 6.66 0.13
CA THR A 322 10.76 6.36 1.36
C THR A 322 10.67 4.85 1.52
N TRP A 323 10.77 4.34 2.75
CA TRP A 323 10.57 2.91 3.01
C TRP A 323 10.08 2.68 4.44
N GLY A 324 9.64 1.47 4.70
CA GLY A 324 9.19 1.10 6.03
C GLY A 324 8.52 -0.26 6.06
N SER A 325 7.97 -0.57 7.23
CA SER A 325 7.20 -1.79 7.44
C SER A 325 6.12 -1.58 8.50
N ALA A 326 5.05 -2.36 8.42
CA ALA A 326 4.14 -2.57 9.53
C ALA A 326 4.09 -4.05 9.88
N LEU A 327 4.06 -4.37 11.17
CA LEU A 327 3.86 -5.72 11.69
C LEU A 327 2.47 -5.77 12.32
N ILE A 328 1.64 -6.68 11.84
CA ILE A 328 0.22 -6.76 12.16
C ILE A 328 -0.11 -8.19 12.66
N ARG A 329 -0.74 -8.30 13.82
CA ARG A 329 -1.43 -9.53 14.23
C ARG A 329 -2.87 -9.41 13.73
N TRP A 330 -3.19 -10.17 12.69
CA TRP A 330 -4.45 -10.04 11.93
C TRP A 330 -5.70 -10.38 12.74
#